data_21c5a4febb89f143b8b16a0b41c2577c
#
_entry.id   21c5a4febb89f143b8b16a0b41c2577c
#
_cell.length_a   1.000
_cell.length_b   1.000
_cell.length_c   1.000
_cell.angle_alpha   90.00
_cell.angle_beta   90.00
_cell.angle_gamma   90.00
#
_symmetry.space_group_name_H-M   'P 1'
#
loop_
_entity.id
_entity.type
_entity.pdbx_description
1 polymer ?
#
loop_
_entity_poly.entity_id
_entity_poly.type
_entity_poly.pdbx_seq_one_letter_code
_entity_poly.pdbx_strand_id
1 'polypeptide(L)'
;YLKHKGKRFRAFQGEYAYHFISWRYAKFRWKYIEDDVLRKGDALVLSVPFSGNGGDLKNIDKILKKCTRLKIPVLIDCCYSPLATNMSFNFDHPCIEYVSFSLSKIFPVGHLRIGMRLSRTDDDDQLFVYKSFNYKNRLSMKIGLDLIKKFDHDYI
;
A
#
# COMPACT_ATOMS: atom_id res chain seq x y z
N TYR A 1 -9.32 3.46 1.27
CA TYR A 1 -9.91 3.69 2.60
C TYR A 1 -11.43 3.80 2.56
N LEU A 2 -11.99 4.56 1.63
CA LEU A 2 -13.45 4.79 1.55
C LEU A 2 -14.27 3.49 1.45
N LYS A 3 -13.80 2.50 0.70
CA LYS A 3 -14.44 1.18 0.61
C LYS A 3 -14.61 0.53 1.99
N HIS A 4 -13.66 0.75 2.90
CA HIS A 4 -13.64 0.15 4.22
C HIS A 4 -13.97 1.13 5.35
N LYS A 5 -14.61 2.28 5.05
CA LYS A 5 -14.89 3.36 6.02
C LYS A 5 -15.59 2.91 7.32
N GLY A 6 -16.36 1.83 7.25
CA GLY A 6 -17.04 1.25 8.41
C GLY A 6 -16.15 0.39 9.32
N LYS A 7 -14.93 0.05 8.86
CA LYS A 7 -13.97 -0.75 9.62
C LYS A 7 -13.11 0.14 10.52
N ARG A 8 -12.43 -0.48 11.47
CA ARG A 8 -11.39 0.18 12.25
C ARG A 8 -10.05 -0.03 11.54
N PHE A 9 -9.40 1.08 11.14
CA PHE A 9 -8.10 1.03 10.47
C PHE A 9 -6.99 0.72 11.47
N ARG A 10 -6.05 -0.10 11.04
CA ARG A 10 -4.93 -0.56 11.84
C ARG A 10 -3.63 -0.34 11.07
N ALA A 11 -2.60 0.04 11.81
CA ALA A 11 -1.24 0.13 11.34
C ALA A 11 -0.27 -0.08 12.51
N PHE A 12 0.99 -0.32 12.24
CA PHE A 12 2.04 -0.32 13.25
C PHE A 12 2.47 1.10 13.62
N GLN A 13 3.00 1.26 14.83
CA GLN A 13 3.75 2.47 15.16
C GLN A 13 4.96 2.57 14.22
N GLY A 14 5.21 3.76 13.68
CA GLY A 14 6.25 3.97 12.67
C GLY A 14 5.79 3.84 11.22
N GLU A 15 4.53 3.48 10.97
CA GLU A 15 3.97 3.53 9.62
C GLU A 15 3.90 4.96 9.07
N TYR A 16 3.78 5.08 7.74
CA TYR A 16 3.76 6.36 7.04
C TYR A 16 2.66 7.28 7.60
N ALA A 17 3.06 8.43 8.11
CA ALA A 17 2.20 9.37 8.83
C ALA A 17 0.96 9.82 8.07
N TYR A 18 1.01 9.84 6.73
CA TYR A 18 -0.14 10.19 5.90
C TYR A 18 -1.36 9.30 6.13
N HIS A 19 -1.18 8.03 6.47
CA HIS A 19 -2.29 7.13 6.77
C HIS A 19 -3.08 7.67 7.96
N PHE A 20 -2.40 7.99 9.06
CA PHE A 20 -3.05 8.49 10.28
C PHE A 20 -3.67 9.87 10.08
N ILE A 21 -2.98 10.76 9.36
CA ILE A 21 -3.48 12.11 9.05
C ILE A 21 -4.76 11.98 8.23
N SER A 22 -4.77 11.18 7.18
CA SER A 22 -5.94 10.98 6.33
C SER A 22 -7.11 10.33 7.07
N TRP A 23 -6.84 9.37 7.97
CA TRP A 23 -7.88 8.75 8.79
C TRP A 23 -8.50 9.72 9.79
N ARG A 24 -7.68 10.54 10.45
CA ARG A 24 -8.16 11.59 11.35
C ARG A 24 -9.01 12.62 10.61
N TYR A 25 -8.52 13.10 9.48
CA TYR A 25 -9.24 14.08 8.66
C TYR A 25 -10.60 13.54 8.17
N ALA A 26 -10.62 12.29 7.71
CA ALA A 26 -11.83 11.61 7.27
C ALA A 26 -12.70 11.09 8.43
N LYS A 27 -12.31 11.31 9.69
CA LYS A 27 -13.00 10.84 10.90
C LYS A 27 -13.19 9.32 10.94
N PHE A 28 -12.25 8.56 10.39
CA PHE A 28 -12.26 7.11 10.48
C PHE A 28 -11.81 6.64 11.87
N ARG A 29 -12.38 5.53 12.34
CA ARG A 29 -11.89 4.84 13.54
C ARG A 29 -10.54 4.18 13.20
N TRP A 30 -9.54 4.38 14.03
CA TRP A 30 -8.24 3.76 13.84
C TRP A 30 -7.52 3.52 15.18
N LYS A 31 -6.54 2.61 15.18
CA LYS A 31 -5.69 2.32 16.33
C LYS A 31 -4.42 1.60 15.90
N TYR A 32 -3.31 1.81 16.59
CA TYR A 32 -2.10 1.02 16.39
C TYR A 32 -2.32 -0.45 16.75
N ILE A 33 -1.57 -1.34 16.10
CA ILE A 33 -1.63 -2.78 16.39
C ILE A 33 -1.09 -3.07 17.79
N GLU A 34 -0.09 -2.32 18.22
CA GLU A 34 0.53 -2.42 19.52
C GLU A 34 -0.43 -2.07 20.66
N ASP A 35 -1.38 -1.17 20.42
CA ASP A 35 -2.32 -0.70 21.44
C ASP A 35 -3.53 -1.62 21.64
N ASP A 36 -3.84 -2.48 20.68
CA ASP A 36 -5.02 -3.36 20.78
C ASP A 36 -4.92 -4.51 19.78
N VAL A 37 -5.53 -5.63 20.12
CA VAL A 37 -5.53 -6.83 19.28
C VAL A 37 -6.32 -6.65 17.98
N LEU A 38 -5.89 -7.33 16.91
CA LEU A 38 -6.63 -7.41 15.67
C LEU A 38 -7.92 -8.23 15.84
N ARG A 39 -9.04 -7.70 15.32
CA ARG A 39 -10.38 -8.28 15.43
C ARG A 39 -11.10 -8.27 14.08
N LYS A 40 -12.09 -9.13 13.93
CA LYS A 40 -13.04 -9.02 12.81
C LYS A 40 -13.62 -7.61 12.75
N GLY A 41 -13.64 -7.01 11.56
CA GLY A 41 -14.06 -5.61 11.38
C GLY A 41 -12.92 -4.60 11.38
N ASP A 42 -11.66 -5.05 11.53
CA ASP A 42 -10.48 -4.22 11.24
C ASP A 42 -10.16 -4.20 9.74
N ALA A 43 -9.34 -3.23 9.32
CA ALA A 43 -8.64 -3.18 8.03
C ALA A 43 -7.21 -2.72 8.29
N LEU A 44 -6.23 -3.40 7.72
CA LEU A 44 -4.80 -3.16 7.98
C LEU A 44 -4.12 -2.48 6.81
N VAL A 45 -3.25 -1.52 7.10
CA VAL A 45 -2.23 -1.03 6.17
C VAL A 45 -0.85 -1.41 6.68
N LEU A 46 0.03 -1.76 5.76
CA LEU A 46 1.37 -2.23 6.05
C LEU A 46 2.31 -1.81 4.93
N SER A 47 3.43 -1.14 5.25
CA SER A 47 4.48 -0.87 4.26
C SER A 47 5.49 -2.02 4.18
N VAL A 48 5.95 -2.28 2.95
CA VAL A 48 6.99 -3.27 2.65
C VAL A 48 7.97 -2.64 1.65
N PRO A 49 9.24 -2.36 2.06
CA PRO A 49 9.79 -2.48 3.42
C PRO A 49 9.07 -1.60 4.43
N PHE A 50 9.22 -1.92 5.72
CA PHE A 50 8.53 -1.20 6.78
C PHE A 50 8.98 0.26 6.86
N SER A 51 8.02 1.17 6.84
CA SER A 51 8.26 2.62 6.77
C SER A 51 9.08 3.17 7.94
N GLY A 52 8.96 2.56 9.13
CA GLY A 52 9.62 3.03 10.34
C GLY A 52 11.13 2.78 10.40
N ASN A 53 11.64 1.76 9.70
CA ASN A 53 13.05 1.39 9.76
C ASN A 53 13.67 0.92 8.44
N GLY A 54 12.90 0.89 7.36
CA GLY A 54 13.34 0.45 6.03
C GLY A 54 13.61 -1.05 5.89
N GLY A 55 13.29 -1.84 6.90
CA GLY A 55 13.56 -3.28 6.94
C GLY A 55 12.29 -4.13 6.98
N ASP A 56 12.46 -5.39 7.38
CA ASP A 56 11.36 -6.33 7.53
C ASP A 56 10.66 -6.17 8.88
N LEU A 57 9.34 -6.26 8.87
CA LEU A 57 8.55 -6.38 10.08
C LEU A 57 8.63 -7.80 10.65
N LYS A 58 9.10 -7.91 11.89
CA LYS A 58 9.12 -9.18 12.61
C LYS A 58 7.71 -9.78 12.70
N ASN A 59 7.61 -11.08 12.48
CA ASN A 59 6.35 -11.85 12.57
C ASN A 59 5.25 -11.44 11.58
N ILE A 60 5.57 -10.76 10.49
CA ILE A 60 4.59 -10.30 9.50
C ILE A 60 3.72 -11.46 8.98
N ASP A 61 4.31 -12.60 8.68
CA ASP A 61 3.59 -13.78 8.20
C ASP A 61 2.54 -14.28 9.20
N LYS A 62 2.84 -14.28 10.51
CA LYS A 62 1.86 -14.62 11.55
C LYS A 62 0.69 -13.63 11.60
N ILE A 63 0.98 -12.35 11.37
CA ILE A 63 -0.03 -11.29 11.33
C ILE A 63 -0.93 -11.46 10.11
N LEU A 64 -0.36 -11.70 8.94
CA LEU A 64 -1.13 -11.94 7.71
C LEU A 64 -1.99 -13.22 7.79
N LYS A 65 -1.46 -14.30 8.36
CA LYS A 65 -2.25 -15.51 8.66
C LYS A 65 -3.42 -15.19 9.60
N LYS A 66 -3.21 -14.37 10.63
CA LYS A 66 -4.28 -13.90 11.51
C LYS A 66 -5.31 -13.04 10.76
N CYS A 67 -4.85 -12.12 9.90
CA CYS A 67 -5.73 -11.29 9.07
C CYS A 67 -6.59 -12.16 8.13
N THR A 68 -6.01 -13.17 7.50
CA THR A 68 -6.74 -14.14 6.67
C THR A 68 -7.84 -14.84 7.46
N ARG A 69 -7.51 -15.40 8.63
CA ARG A 69 -8.48 -16.09 9.49
C ARG A 69 -9.63 -15.19 9.95
N LEU A 70 -9.33 -13.93 10.26
CA LEU A 70 -10.30 -12.94 10.72
C LEU A 70 -11.00 -12.17 9.58
N LYS A 71 -10.68 -12.47 8.32
CA LYS A 71 -11.16 -11.74 7.13
C LYS A 71 -10.91 -10.23 7.22
N ILE A 72 -9.72 -9.87 7.67
CA ILE A 72 -9.25 -8.48 7.72
C ILE A 72 -8.59 -8.16 6.38
N PRO A 73 -9.11 -7.21 5.59
CA PRO A 73 -8.47 -6.79 4.36
C PRO A 73 -7.16 -6.04 4.67
N VAL A 74 -6.15 -6.31 3.84
CA VAL A 74 -4.82 -5.72 3.98
C VAL A 74 -4.45 -4.96 2.71
N LEU A 75 -3.97 -3.72 2.89
CA LEU A 75 -3.26 -2.94 1.88
C LEU A 75 -1.76 -3.06 2.15
N ILE A 76 -0.99 -3.46 1.17
CA ILE A 76 0.47 -3.41 1.19
C ILE A 76 0.94 -2.17 0.45
N ASP A 77 1.66 -1.29 1.14
CA ASP A 77 2.29 -0.12 0.55
C ASP A 77 3.74 -0.41 0.20
N CYS A 78 4.00 -0.62 -1.10
CA CYS A 78 5.31 -0.94 -1.66
C CYS A 78 6.01 0.29 -2.26
N CYS A 79 5.71 1.50 -1.79
CA CYS A 79 6.31 2.72 -2.36
C CYS A 79 7.84 2.77 -2.24
N TYR A 80 8.42 2.11 -1.26
CA TYR A 80 9.87 2.00 -1.06
C TYR A 80 10.49 0.69 -1.56
N SER A 81 9.68 -0.28 -2.00
CA SER A 81 10.18 -1.59 -2.47
C SER A 81 11.24 -1.48 -3.57
N PRO A 82 11.11 -0.56 -4.53
CA PRO A 82 12.10 -0.46 -5.60
C PRO A 82 13.47 0.07 -5.15
N LEU A 83 13.57 0.61 -3.94
CA LEU A 83 14.83 1.06 -3.32
C LEU A 83 15.42 0.01 -2.37
N ALA A 84 14.71 -1.07 -2.14
CA ALA A 84 15.12 -2.10 -1.19
C ALA A 84 15.80 -3.27 -1.92
N THR A 85 16.92 -3.73 -1.37
CA THR A 85 17.63 -4.92 -1.83
C THR A 85 17.31 -6.11 -0.92
N ASN A 86 17.36 -7.32 -1.47
CA ASN A 86 17.15 -8.58 -0.72
C ASN A 86 15.82 -8.69 0.03
N MET A 87 14.78 -8.03 -0.48
CA MET A 87 13.43 -8.17 0.07
C MET A 87 12.84 -9.54 -0.27
N SER A 88 12.32 -10.23 0.76
CA SER A 88 11.51 -11.43 0.59
C SER A 88 10.17 -11.23 1.27
N PHE A 89 9.10 -11.08 0.49
CA PHE A 89 7.74 -10.92 1.00
C PHE A 89 6.76 -11.78 0.20
N ASN A 90 5.94 -12.55 0.90
CA ASN A 90 4.91 -13.36 0.27
C ASN A 90 3.63 -12.56 0.05
N PHE A 91 3.34 -12.19 -1.20
CA PHE A 91 2.13 -11.48 -1.59
C PHE A 91 0.89 -12.39 -1.75
N ASP A 92 1.02 -13.71 -1.63
CA ASP A 92 -0.08 -14.66 -1.89
C ASP A 92 -1.05 -14.83 -0.73
N HIS A 93 -0.84 -14.13 0.39
CA HIS A 93 -1.79 -14.17 1.49
C HIS A 93 -3.19 -13.72 1.06
N PRO A 94 -4.24 -14.53 1.26
CA PRO A 94 -5.60 -14.22 0.80
C PRO A 94 -6.19 -12.92 1.37
N CYS A 95 -5.67 -12.43 2.51
CA CYS A 95 -6.10 -11.18 3.11
C CYS A 95 -5.57 -9.94 2.38
N ILE A 96 -4.54 -10.08 1.53
CA ILE A 96 -3.99 -8.94 0.78
C ILE A 96 -4.97 -8.59 -0.34
N GLU A 97 -5.64 -7.47 -0.18
CA GLU A 97 -6.63 -6.98 -1.14
C GLU A 97 -6.01 -6.01 -2.15
N TYR A 98 -5.04 -5.22 -1.68
CA TYR A 98 -4.36 -4.21 -2.49
C TYR A 98 -2.85 -4.24 -2.29
N VAL A 99 -2.13 -3.96 -3.37
CA VAL A 99 -0.71 -3.63 -3.35
C VAL A 99 -0.51 -2.33 -4.13
N SER A 100 0.17 -1.35 -3.54
CA SER A 100 0.46 -0.06 -4.17
C SER A 100 1.94 0.13 -4.40
N PHE A 101 2.30 0.69 -5.55
CA PHE A 101 3.66 1.06 -5.94
C PHE A 101 3.69 2.52 -6.38
N SER A 102 4.85 3.17 -6.22
CA SER A 102 5.06 4.55 -6.68
C SER A 102 6.47 4.72 -7.24
N LEU A 103 6.59 5.51 -8.31
CA LEU A 103 7.89 5.93 -8.84
C LEU A 103 8.45 7.17 -8.14
N SER A 104 7.66 7.81 -7.27
CA SER A 104 8.03 9.08 -6.61
C SER A 104 9.21 8.97 -5.65
N LYS A 105 9.63 7.76 -5.28
CA LYS A 105 10.75 7.51 -4.37
C LYS A 105 12.03 7.12 -5.11
N ILE A 106 11.89 6.51 -6.29
CA ILE A 106 13.00 6.07 -7.13
C ILE A 106 13.50 7.21 -8.00
N PHE A 107 12.56 7.94 -8.60
CA PHE A 107 12.84 9.03 -9.53
C PHE A 107 12.33 10.36 -8.99
N PRO A 108 12.94 11.50 -9.36
CA PRO A 108 12.50 12.83 -8.92
C PRO A 108 11.20 13.27 -9.62
N VAL A 109 10.21 12.38 -9.66
CA VAL A 109 8.92 12.58 -10.34
C VAL A 109 7.72 12.64 -9.38
N GLY A 110 7.97 12.98 -8.14
CA GLY A 110 6.93 13.02 -7.10
C GLY A 110 5.72 13.88 -7.45
N HIS A 111 5.93 14.98 -8.17
CA HIS A 111 4.87 15.89 -8.63
C HIS A 111 4.05 15.32 -9.80
N LEU A 112 4.56 14.36 -10.56
CA LEU A 112 3.82 13.72 -11.67
C LEU A 112 2.81 12.67 -11.20
N ARG A 113 2.86 12.27 -9.93
CA ARG A 113 1.96 11.31 -9.28
C ARG A 113 1.83 10.00 -10.05
N ILE A 114 2.98 9.39 -10.36
CA ILE A 114 3.05 8.13 -11.08
C ILE A 114 3.08 6.99 -10.07
N GLY A 115 2.08 6.14 -10.13
CA GLY A 115 1.98 4.95 -9.29
C GLY A 115 1.03 3.92 -9.88
N MET A 116 1.00 2.76 -9.25
CA MET A 116 0.17 1.64 -9.65
C MET A 116 -0.47 1.02 -8.40
N ARG A 117 -1.73 0.65 -8.52
CA ARG A 117 -2.42 -0.21 -7.56
C ARG A 117 -2.79 -1.52 -8.22
N LEU A 118 -2.38 -2.61 -7.63
CA LEU A 118 -2.88 -3.95 -7.93
C LEU A 118 -4.02 -4.25 -6.97
N SER A 119 -5.09 -4.85 -7.47
CA SER A 119 -6.26 -5.24 -6.70
C SER A 119 -6.58 -6.71 -6.97
N ARG A 120 -6.91 -7.45 -5.94
CA ARG A 120 -7.32 -8.85 -6.07
C ARG A 120 -8.74 -8.98 -6.62
N THR A 121 -9.55 -7.96 -6.45
CA THR A 121 -10.94 -7.89 -6.94
C THR A 121 -11.13 -6.62 -7.76
N ASP A 122 -12.05 -6.67 -8.71
CA ASP A 122 -12.51 -5.45 -9.37
C ASP A 122 -13.37 -4.66 -8.38
N ASP A 123 -12.90 -3.47 -8.05
CA ASP A 123 -13.60 -2.56 -7.15
C ASP A 123 -14.33 -1.50 -7.96
N ASP A 124 -15.56 -1.25 -7.58
CA ASP A 124 -16.34 -0.13 -8.10
C ASP A 124 -15.91 1.18 -7.41
N ASP A 125 -14.65 1.53 -7.61
CA ASP A 125 -14.05 2.75 -7.07
C ASP A 125 -13.60 3.70 -8.20
N GLN A 126 -13.18 4.92 -7.81
CA GLN A 126 -12.80 5.94 -8.77
C GLN A 126 -11.61 5.54 -9.66
N LEU A 127 -10.69 4.72 -9.18
CA LEU A 127 -9.57 4.23 -10.00
C LEU A 127 -10.07 3.23 -11.05
N PHE A 128 -11.07 2.42 -10.73
CA PHE A 128 -11.74 1.56 -11.68
C PHE A 128 -12.46 2.38 -12.78
N VAL A 129 -13.17 3.45 -12.38
CA VAL A 129 -13.80 4.37 -13.32
C VAL A 129 -12.75 4.99 -14.25
N TYR A 130 -11.64 5.51 -13.71
CA TYR A 130 -10.56 6.07 -14.53
C TYR A 130 -9.96 5.04 -15.48
N LYS A 131 -9.81 3.79 -15.05
CA LYS A 131 -9.35 2.68 -15.89
C LYS A 131 -10.34 2.41 -17.02
N SER A 132 -11.64 2.29 -16.70
CA SER A 132 -12.71 1.91 -17.63
C SER A 132 -12.93 2.95 -18.73
N PHE A 133 -12.89 4.23 -18.37
CA PHE A 133 -13.05 5.34 -19.32
C PHE A 133 -11.75 5.87 -19.89
N ASN A 134 -10.61 5.22 -19.58
CA ASN A 134 -9.28 5.63 -20.05
C ASN A 134 -8.88 7.07 -19.66
N TYR A 135 -9.40 7.59 -18.54
CA TYR A 135 -9.04 8.90 -17.96
C TYR A 135 -7.70 8.82 -17.24
N LYS A 136 -6.66 8.46 -17.98
CA LYS A 136 -5.31 8.34 -17.44
C LYS A 136 -4.47 9.55 -17.87
N ASN A 137 -3.61 10.00 -16.97
CA ASN A 137 -2.58 10.98 -17.35
C ASN A 137 -1.52 10.28 -18.23
N ARG A 138 -1.76 10.26 -19.54
CA ARG A 138 -0.91 9.58 -20.52
C ARG A 138 0.51 10.11 -20.53
N LEU A 139 0.69 11.43 -20.32
CA LEU A 139 2.03 12.04 -20.28
C LEU A 139 2.84 11.50 -19.11
N SER A 140 2.28 11.55 -17.89
CA SER A 140 2.93 10.99 -16.70
C SER A 140 3.24 9.51 -16.87
N MET A 141 2.29 8.73 -17.42
CA MET A 141 2.49 7.30 -17.67
C MET A 141 3.61 7.04 -18.68
N LYS A 142 3.68 7.82 -19.76
CA LYS A 142 4.75 7.71 -20.76
C LYS A 142 6.11 8.00 -20.15
N ILE A 143 6.23 9.09 -19.39
CA ILE A 143 7.46 9.44 -18.68
C ILE A 143 7.87 8.31 -17.73
N GLY A 144 6.94 7.79 -16.92
CA GLY A 144 7.22 6.69 -16.00
C GLY A 144 7.71 5.43 -16.72
N LEU A 145 7.08 5.07 -17.83
CA LEU A 145 7.48 3.92 -18.63
C LEU A 145 8.88 4.10 -19.26
N ASP A 146 9.18 5.30 -19.74
CA ASP A 146 10.49 5.60 -20.32
C ASP A 146 11.60 5.55 -19.27
N LEU A 147 11.32 6.04 -18.05
CA LEU A 147 12.24 5.93 -16.92
C LEU A 147 12.53 4.48 -16.55
N ILE A 148 11.51 3.64 -16.39
CA ILE A 148 11.66 2.22 -16.07
C ILE A 148 12.43 1.46 -17.16
N LYS A 149 12.21 1.82 -18.42
CA LYS A 149 12.94 1.18 -19.55
C LYS A 149 14.38 1.63 -19.67
N LYS A 150 14.68 2.87 -19.28
CA LYS A 150 16.00 3.48 -19.45
C LYS A 150 16.94 3.17 -18.29
N PHE A 151 16.41 3.04 -17.10
CA PHE A 151 17.18 2.86 -15.88
C PHE A 151 16.84 1.52 -15.24
N ASP A 152 17.84 0.69 -15.08
CA ASP A 152 17.75 -0.55 -14.32
C ASP A 152 17.57 -0.24 -12.81
N HIS A 153 17.05 -1.20 -12.05
CA HIS A 153 16.90 -1.04 -10.61
C HIS A 153 18.24 -0.88 -9.89
N ASP A 154 19.34 -1.36 -10.49
CA ASP A 154 20.71 -1.20 -9.97
C ASP A 154 21.35 0.16 -10.32
N TYR A 155 20.64 1.02 -11.06
CA TYR A 155 21.14 2.35 -11.43
C TYR A 155 21.05 3.36 -10.29
N ILE A 156 20.25 3.10 -9.28
CA ILE A 156 19.96 3.96 -8.14
C ILE A 156 20.66 3.40 -6.91
#